data_d1acfab3cbddcea0598c9c98ee853dd4
#
_entry.id   d1acfab3cbddcea0598c9c98ee853dd4
#
_cell.length_a   1.000
_cell.length_b   1.000
_cell.length_c   1.000
_cell.angle_alpha   90.00
_cell.angle_beta   90.00
_cell.angle_gamma   90.00
#
_symmetry.space_group_name_H-M   'P 1'
#
loop_
_entity.id
_entity.type
_entity.pdbx_description
1 polymer ?
#
loop_
_entity_poly.entity_id
_entity_poly.type
_entity_poly.pdbx_seq_one_letter_code
_entity_poly.pdbx_strand_id
1 'polypeptide(L)'
;DKAPDFTVLTTDLTPFQFSSTRGKVRIISSVPSLDTPVCDAQTRRFNEEAARLPGVEILTISMDLPFAQKRWCGAAGIDRVACYSDHRDASFGLAYGTLIKELRLDTRAVFVVDADDTVRYVEYVPEIADHPNYEAALETVRKLIGS
;
A
#
# COMPACT_ATOMS: atom_id res chain seq x y z
N ASP A 1 -11.78 8.33 11.26
CA ASP A 1 -12.74 7.69 10.36
C ASP A 1 -12.39 6.22 10.18
N LYS A 2 -13.40 5.40 9.97
CA LYS A 2 -13.21 3.98 9.72
C LYS A 2 -12.60 3.75 8.34
N ALA A 3 -11.66 2.80 8.28
CA ALA A 3 -11.04 2.40 7.02
C ALA A 3 -12.02 1.54 6.23
N PRO A 4 -12.37 1.93 4.99
CA PRO A 4 -13.21 1.08 4.15
C PRO A 4 -12.54 -0.26 3.84
N ASP A 5 -13.34 -1.33 3.80
CA ASP A 5 -12.85 -2.63 3.37
C ASP A 5 -12.75 -2.68 1.84
N PHE A 6 -11.91 -3.57 1.35
CA PHE A 6 -11.76 -3.76 -0.10
C PHE A 6 -11.21 -5.17 -0.37
N THR A 7 -11.32 -5.59 -1.63
CA THR A 7 -10.79 -6.87 -2.08
C THR A 7 -9.87 -6.64 -3.28
N VAL A 8 -8.66 -7.17 -3.19
CA VAL A 8 -7.66 -7.11 -4.25
C VAL A 8 -7.12 -8.51 -4.52
N LEU A 9 -6.25 -8.66 -5.50
CA LEU A 9 -5.65 -9.96 -5.82
C LEU A 9 -4.22 -10.02 -5.32
N THR A 10 -3.84 -11.16 -4.74
CA THR A 10 -2.44 -11.45 -4.43
C THR A 10 -1.67 -11.71 -5.72
N THR A 11 -0.35 -11.80 -5.62
CA THR A 11 0.49 -12.12 -6.80
C THR A 11 0.23 -13.54 -7.31
N ASP A 12 -0.47 -14.37 -6.57
CA ASP A 12 -0.89 -15.71 -6.98
C ASP A 12 -2.34 -15.76 -7.47
N LEU A 13 -2.95 -14.60 -7.75
CA LEU A 13 -4.32 -14.45 -8.25
C LEU A 13 -5.40 -14.86 -7.24
N THR A 14 -5.04 -14.91 -5.96
CA THR A 14 -5.99 -15.24 -4.90
C THR A 14 -6.63 -13.96 -4.36
N PRO A 15 -7.96 -13.91 -4.18
CA PRO A 15 -8.60 -12.75 -3.58
C PRO A 15 -8.11 -12.52 -2.15
N PHE A 16 -7.82 -11.26 -1.82
CA PHE A 16 -7.38 -10.84 -0.49
C PHE A 16 -8.28 -9.73 -0.01
N GLN A 17 -8.87 -9.90 1.15
CA GLN A 17 -9.76 -8.91 1.73
C GLN A 17 -9.04 -8.17 2.86
N PHE A 18 -9.08 -6.83 2.82
CA PHE A 18 -8.36 -5.99 3.79
C PHE A 18 -8.76 -6.31 5.23
N SER A 19 -10.04 -6.60 5.47
CA SER A 19 -10.53 -6.90 6.82
C SER A 19 -9.82 -8.11 7.45
N SER A 20 -9.19 -8.98 6.65
CA SER A 20 -8.44 -10.11 7.18
C SER A 20 -7.17 -9.68 7.94
N THR A 21 -6.75 -8.42 7.80
CA THR A 21 -5.57 -7.89 8.52
C THR A 21 -5.95 -7.17 9.82
N ARG A 22 -7.21 -7.21 10.21
CA ARG A 22 -7.68 -6.55 11.45
C ARG A 22 -6.89 -7.03 12.65
N GLY A 23 -6.62 -6.11 13.58
CA GLY A 23 -5.85 -6.43 14.78
C GLY A 23 -4.38 -6.03 14.69
N LYS A 24 -3.94 -5.54 13.54
CA LYS A 24 -2.57 -5.07 13.32
C LYS A 24 -2.59 -3.63 12.85
N VAL A 25 -1.47 -2.92 13.09
CA VAL A 25 -1.25 -1.61 12.49
C VAL A 25 -0.83 -1.84 11.05
N ARG A 26 -1.46 -1.10 10.11
CA ARG A 26 -1.22 -1.30 8.69
C ARG A 26 -0.82 -0.02 8.01
N ILE A 27 0.14 -0.13 7.09
CA ILE A 27 0.47 0.94 6.14
C ILE A 27 -0.05 0.49 4.79
N ILE A 28 -0.91 1.29 4.17
CA ILE A 28 -1.36 1.05 2.80
C ILE A 28 -0.59 2.02 1.91
N SER A 29 0.24 1.48 1.02
CA SER A 29 1.05 2.26 0.10
C SER A 29 0.46 2.10 -1.30
N SER A 30 -0.21 3.14 -1.79
CA SER A 30 -0.80 3.15 -3.12
C SER A 30 0.18 3.76 -4.10
N VAL A 31 0.42 3.07 -5.22
CA VAL A 31 1.36 3.52 -6.24
C VAL A 31 0.74 3.41 -7.62
N PRO A 32 1.07 4.32 -8.56
CA PRO A 32 0.57 4.21 -9.94
C PRO A 32 1.04 2.94 -10.65
N SER A 33 2.31 2.60 -10.50
CA SER A 33 2.87 1.35 -11.05
C SER A 33 4.22 1.09 -10.42
N LEU A 34 4.51 -0.18 -10.14
CA LEU A 34 5.83 -0.60 -9.64
C LEU A 34 6.94 -0.36 -10.67
N ASP A 35 6.57 -0.20 -11.94
CA ASP A 35 7.52 0.03 -13.02
C ASP A 35 7.98 1.48 -13.15
N THR A 36 7.63 2.36 -12.21
CA THR A 36 8.09 3.75 -12.22
C THR A 36 9.16 3.96 -11.16
N PRO A 37 10.14 4.89 -11.38
CA PRO A 37 11.25 5.07 -10.43
C PRO A 37 10.81 5.44 -9.01
N VAL A 38 9.86 6.36 -8.87
CA VAL A 38 9.40 6.80 -7.53
C VAL A 38 8.64 5.70 -6.83
N CYS A 39 7.80 4.93 -7.55
CA CYS A 39 7.06 3.82 -6.97
C CYS A 39 8.00 2.71 -6.49
N ASP A 40 9.03 2.41 -7.29
CA ASP A 40 10.07 1.46 -6.90
C ASP A 40 10.74 1.93 -5.60
N ALA A 41 11.18 3.20 -5.55
CA ALA A 41 11.82 3.75 -4.36
C ALA A 41 10.90 3.75 -3.14
N GLN A 42 9.62 4.08 -3.33
CA GLN A 42 8.64 4.08 -2.25
C GLN A 42 8.48 2.68 -1.64
N THR A 43 8.33 1.67 -2.50
CA THR A 43 8.14 0.31 -2.05
C THR A 43 9.39 -0.22 -1.34
N ARG A 44 10.57 0.06 -1.88
CA ARG A 44 11.83 -0.34 -1.25
C ARG A 44 12.02 0.32 0.11
N ARG A 45 11.69 1.61 0.23
CA ARG A 45 11.82 2.34 1.49
C ARG A 45 10.93 1.73 2.56
N PHE A 46 9.67 1.43 2.25
CA PHE A 46 8.78 0.79 3.21
C PHE A 46 9.22 -0.63 3.55
N ASN A 47 9.77 -1.35 2.57
CA ASN A 47 10.30 -2.69 2.85
C ASN A 47 11.45 -2.65 3.87
N GLU A 48 12.38 -1.72 3.72
CA GLU A 48 13.48 -1.55 4.66
C GLU A 48 12.98 -1.20 6.06
N GLU A 49 12.04 -0.25 6.14
CA GLU A 49 11.50 0.19 7.42
C GLU A 49 10.66 -0.89 8.10
N ALA A 50 10.00 -1.76 7.33
CA ALA A 50 9.20 -2.85 7.89
C ALA A 50 10.05 -3.80 8.73
N ALA A 51 11.32 -3.97 8.40
CA ALA A 51 12.23 -4.81 9.17
C ALA A 51 12.45 -4.29 10.58
N ARG A 52 12.20 -2.99 10.82
CA ARG A 52 12.40 -2.33 12.09
C ARG A 52 11.11 -2.10 12.88
N LEU A 53 9.96 -2.47 12.31
CA LEU A 53 8.63 -2.20 12.89
C LEU A 53 7.87 -3.51 13.11
N PRO A 54 8.09 -4.18 14.25
CA PRO A 54 7.44 -5.47 14.49
C PRO A 54 5.93 -5.32 14.60
N GLY A 55 5.20 -6.30 14.04
CA GLY A 55 3.75 -6.32 14.12
C GLY A 55 3.03 -5.38 13.16
N VAL A 56 3.75 -4.77 12.22
CA VAL A 56 3.15 -3.87 11.23
C VAL A 56 3.04 -4.60 9.90
N GLU A 57 1.86 -4.54 9.28
CA GLU A 57 1.62 -5.04 7.93
C GLU A 57 1.76 -3.90 6.94
N ILE A 58 2.49 -4.12 5.85
CA ILE A 58 2.63 -3.12 4.79
C ILE A 58 2.04 -3.70 3.51
N LEU A 59 1.02 -3.01 2.98
CA LEU A 59 0.32 -3.42 1.77
C LEU A 59 0.63 -2.42 0.66
N THR A 60 1.28 -2.88 -0.40
CA THR A 60 1.53 -2.06 -1.59
C THR A 60 0.49 -2.42 -2.63
N ILE A 61 -0.28 -1.44 -3.07
CA ILE A 61 -1.41 -1.64 -3.99
C ILE A 61 -1.19 -0.83 -5.25
N SER A 62 -1.35 -1.47 -6.40
CA SER A 62 -1.28 -0.82 -7.70
C SER A 62 -2.26 -1.48 -8.66
N MET A 63 -2.46 -0.84 -9.82
CA MET A 63 -3.26 -1.42 -10.91
C MET A 63 -2.45 -2.35 -11.79
N ASP A 64 -1.17 -2.59 -11.48
CA ASP A 64 -0.35 -3.58 -12.20
C ASP A 64 -1.01 -4.96 -12.13
N LEU A 65 -0.81 -5.76 -13.17
CA LEU A 65 -1.26 -7.14 -13.15
C LEU A 65 -0.49 -7.94 -12.09
N PRO A 66 -1.13 -8.93 -11.45
CA PRO A 66 -0.44 -9.76 -10.45
C PRO A 66 0.85 -10.39 -10.96
N PHE A 67 0.88 -10.76 -12.25
CA PHE A 67 2.08 -11.33 -12.87
C PHE A 67 3.25 -10.36 -12.87
N ALA A 68 2.98 -9.08 -13.20
CA ALA A 68 4.01 -8.04 -13.20
C ALA A 68 4.51 -7.75 -11.79
N GLN A 69 3.60 -7.71 -10.82
CA GLN A 69 3.96 -7.51 -9.42
C GLN A 69 4.85 -8.62 -8.90
N LYS A 70 4.52 -9.87 -9.22
CA LYS A 70 5.30 -11.02 -8.79
C LYS A 70 6.72 -10.97 -9.36
N ARG A 71 6.85 -10.62 -10.63
CA ARG A 71 8.17 -10.49 -11.26
C ARG A 71 8.98 -9.36 -10.63
N TRP A 72 8.36 -8.22 -10.40
CA TRP A 72 9.04 -7.08 -9.79
C TRP A 72 9.53 -7.40 -8.37
N CYS A 73 8.67 -7.98 -7.54
CA CYS A 73 9.04 -8.33 -6.16
C CYS A 73 10.19 -9.35 -6.12
N GLY A 74 10.15 -10.33 -7.01
CA GLY A 74 11.21 -11.33 -7.10
C GLY A 74 12.54 -10.73 -7.53
N ALA A 75 12.52 -9.86 -8.55
CA ALA A 75 13.73 -9.21 -9.06
C ALA A 75 14.30 -8.21 -8.06
N ALA A 76 13.46 -7.54 -7.29
CA ALA A 76 13.88 -6.52 -6.33
C ALA A 76 14.30 -7.08 -4.97
N GLY A 77 14.03 -8.36 -4.70
CA GLY A 77 14.32 -8.96 -3.41
C GLY A 77 13.42 -8.45 -2.29
N ILE A 78 12.21 -8.03 -2.63
CA ILE A 78 11.25 -7.50 -1.65
C ILE A 78 10.58 -8.67 -0.93
N ASP A 79 10.68 -8.72 0.39
CA ASP A 79 10.16 -9.82 1.20
C ASP A 79 9.33 -9.37 2.40
N ARG A 80 9.36 -8.07 2.78
CA ARG A 80 8.67 -7.56 3.96
C ARG A 80 7.38 -6.82 3.62
N VAL A 81 7.17 -6.52 2.35
CA VAL A 81 6.00 -5.81 1.85
C VAL A 81 5.24 -6.76 0.94
N ALA A 82 3.93 -6.86 1.15
CA ALA A 82 3.07 -7.64 0.27
C ALA A 82 2.53 -6.73 -0.84
N CYS A 83 2.59 -7.21 -2.08
CA CYS A 83 2.07 -6.49 -3.23
C CYS A 83 0.72 -7.06 -3.64
N TYR A 84 -0.25 -6.19 -3.88
CA TYR A 84 -1.61 -6.57 -4.25
C TYR A 84 -2.06 -5.81 -5.48
N SER A 85 -2.83 -6.47 -6.34
CA SER A 85 -3.32 -5.89 -7.58
C SER A 85 -4.78 -5.44 -7.43
N ASP A 86 -5.03 -4.17 -7.76
CA ASP A 86 -6.37 -3.58 -7.80
C ASP A 86 -6.95 -3.62 -9.23
N HIS A 87 -6.27 -4.31 -10.16
CA HIS A 87 -6.57 -4.27 -11.59
C HIS A 87 -7.98 -4.76 -11.92
N ARG A 88 -8.41 -5.87 -11.32
CA ARG A 88 -9.66 -6.52 -11.73
C ARG A 88 -10.90 -5.68 -11.43
N ASP A 89 -11.06 -5.23 -10.21
CA ASP A 89 -12.29 -4.58 -9.75
C ASP A 89 -12.12 -3.12 -9.33
N ALA A 90 -10.89 -2.62 -9.25
CA ALA A 90 -10.57 -1.29 -8.73
C ALA A 90 -11.21 -1.05 -7.35
N SER A 91 -11.37 -2.12 -6.57
CA SER A 91 -12.07 -2.09 -5.27
C SER A 91 -11.42 -1.11 -4.30
N PHE A 92 -10.09 -1.16 -4.19
CA PHE A 92 -9.34 -0.24 -3.34
C PHE A 92 -9.44 1.20 -3.86
N GLY A 93 -9.18 1.40 -5.15
CA GLY A 93 -9.19 2.74 -5.74
C GLY A 93 -10.52 3.45 -5.58
N LEU A 94 -11.61 2.72 -5.74
CA LEU A 94 -12.95 3.26 -5.56
C LEU A 94 -13.24 3.56 -4.09
N ALA A 95 -12.83 2.67 -3.18
CA ALA A 95 -13.11 2.82 -1.74
C ALA A 95 -12.32 3.97 -1.11
N TYR A 96 -11.07 4.15 -1.53
CA TYR A 96 -10.16 5.15 -0.92
C TYR A 96 -9.97 6.40 -1.77
N GLY A 97 -10.66 6.48 -2.92
CA GLY A 97 -10.61 7.67 -3.77
C GLY A 97 -9.29 7.87 -4.50
N THR A 98 -8.54 6.78 -4.76
CA THR A 98 -7.24 6.87 -5.42
C THR A 98 -7.31 6.59 -6.92
N LEU A 99 -8.43 6.07 -7.44
CA LEU A 99 -8.52 5.66 -8.84
C LEU A 99 -8.50 6.85 -9.79
N ILE A 100 -7.57 6.82 -10.74
CA ILE A 100 -7.54 7.75 -11.88
C ILE A 100 -8.24 7.03 -13.02
N LYS A 101 -9.52 7.34 -13.25
CA LYS A 101 -10.37 6.59 -14.17
C LYS A 101 -9.83 6.58 -15.60
N GLU A 102 -9.38 7.72 -16.07
CA GLU A 102 -8.91 7.89 -17.45
C GLU A 102 -7.67 7.06 -17.76
N LEU A 103 -6.82 6.85 -16.76
CA LEU A 103 -5.57 6.13 -16.93
C LEU A 103 -5.63 4.70 -16.39
N ARG A 104 -6.69 4.35 -15.66
CA ARG A 104 -6.81 3.07 -14.97
C ARG A 104 -5.62 2.81 -14.06
N LEU A 105 -5.22 3.84 -13.31
CA LEU A 105 -4.13 3.78 -12.34
C LEU A 105 -4.64 4.24 -10.98
N ASP A 106 -4.00 3.77 -9.91
CA ASP A 106 -4.21 4.34 -8.58
C ASP A 106 -3.22 5.49 -8.38
N THR A 107 -3.68 6.59 -7.82
CA THR A 107 -2.80 7.72 -7.50
C THR A 107 -1.87 7.34 -6.34
N ARG A 108 -0.72 8.02 -6.26
CA ARG A 108 0.20 7.80 -5.13
C ARG A 108 -0.44 8.34 -3.85
N ALA A 109 -0.50 7.48 -2.85
CA ALA A 109 -1.09 7.83 -1.56
C ALA A 109 -0.54 6.91 -0.48
N VAL A 110 -0.57 7.38 0.76
CA VAL A 110 -0.18 6.58 1.92
C VAL A 110 -1.25 6.71 2.98
N PHE A 111 -1.70 5.59 3.51
CA PHE A 111 -2.68 5.53 4.60
C PHE A 111 -2.10 4.70 5.74
N VAL A 112 -2.27 5.16 6.97
CA VAL A 112 -1.95 4.35 8.15
C VAL A 112 -3.26 4.04 8.86
N VAL A 113 -3.51 2.76 9.08
CA VAL A 113 -4.74 2.25 9.71
C VAL A 113 -4.34 1.52 10.98
N ASP A 114 -4.98 1.86 12.12
CA ASP A 114 -4.67 1.21 13.38
C ASP A 114 -5.34 -0.16 13.50
N ALA A 115 -5.08 -0.85 14.61
CA ALA A 115 -5.60 -2.21 14.82
C ALA A 115 -7.13 -2.25 14.89
N ASP A 116 -7.78 -1.13 15.16
CA ASP A 116 -9.23 -1.02 15.26
C ASP A 116 -9.89 -0.57 13.95
N ASP A 117 -9.17 -0.60 12.83
CA ASP A 117 -9.63 -0.17 11.52
C ASP A 117 -9.97 1.32 11.45
N THR A 118 -9.27 2.15 12.23
CA THR A 118 -9.41 3.60 12.17
C THR A 118 -8.24 4.19 11.39
N VAL A 119 -8.54 5.05 10.41
CA VAL A 119 -7.52 5.73 9.63
C VAL A 119 -6.85 6.80 10.50
N ARG A 120 -5.54 6.71 10.67
CA ARG A 120 -4.76 7.63 11.52
C ARG A 120 -3.89 8.59 10.73
N TYR A 121 -3.61 8.29 9.47
CA TYR A 121 -2.80 9.13 8.62
C TYR A 121 -3.26 8.98 7.18
N VAL A 122 -3.37 10.09 6.47
CA VAL A 122 -3.75 10.11 5.06
C VAL A 122 -2.86 11.11 4.33
N GLU A 123 -2.27 10.68 3.23
CA GLU A 123 -1.56 11.59 2.35
C GLU A 123 -1.85 11.19 0.90
N TYR A 124 -2.37 12.13 0.11
CA TYR A 124 -2.48 11.99 -1.34
C TYR A 124 -1.36 12.82 -1.95
N VAL A 125 -0.56 12.21 -2.82
CA VAL A 125 0.54 12.89 -3.49
C VAL A 125 0.05 13.29 -4.87
N PRO A 126 -0.14 14.60 -5.15
CA PRO A 126 -0.79 15.05 -6.39
C PRO A 126 0.02 14.80 -7.66
N GLU A 127 1.35 14.77 -7.55
CA GLU A 127 2.22 14.57 -8.71
C GLU A 127 2.79 13.15 -8.70
N ILE A 128 2.69 12.46 -9.84
CA ILE A 128 3.14 11.06 -9.96
C ILE A 128 4.64 10.93 -9.64
N ALA A 129 5.43 11.94 -9.99
CA ALA A 129 6.89 11.91 -9.79
C ALA A 129 7.34 12.27 -8.38
N ASP A 130 6.44 12.75 -7.51
CA ASP A 130 6.81 13.17 -6.16
C ASP A 130 6.79 11.99 -5.19
N HIS A 131 7.67 12.07 -4.18
CA HIS A 131 7.69 11.11 -3.08
C HIS A 131 6.66 11.48 -2.02
N PRO A 132 6.08 10.49 -1.31
CA PRO A 132 5.29 10.78 -0.11
C PRO A 132 6.20 11.20 1.04
N ASN A 133 5.60 11.70 2.11
CA ASN A 133 6.34 12.03 3.33
C ASN A 133 6.49 10.74 4.17
N TYR A 134 7.56 10.00 3.93
CA TYR A 134 7.82 8.74 4.61
C TYR A 134 7.88 8.89 6.12
N GLU A 135 8.57 9.93 6.60
CA GLU A 135 8.76 10.13 8.04
C GLU A 135 7.45 10.40 8.77
N ALA A 136 6.54 11.15 8.17
CA ALA A 136 5.25 11.43 8.78
C ALA A 136 4.43 10.15 8.96
N ALA A 137 4.40 9.29 7.94
CA ALA A 137 3.69 8.01 8.00
C ALA A 137 4.33 7.09 9.05
N LEU A 138 5.65 6.97 9.02
CA LEU A 138 6.38 6.10 9.95
C LEU A 138 6.28 6.57 11.39
N GLU A 139 6.29 7.89 11.61
CA GLU A 139 6.11 8.45 12.95
C GLU A 139 4.73 8.10 13.50
N THR A 140 3.70 8.17 12.66
CA THR A 140 2.35 7.77 13.06
C THR A 140 2.32 6.30 13.48
N VAL A 141 2.98 5.43 12.71
CA VAL A 141 3.06 4.00 13.04
C VAL A 141 3.77 3.78 14.37
N ARG A 142 4.90 4.46 14.60
CA ARG A 142 5.64 4.32 15.86
C ARG A 142 4.80 4.67 17.07
N LYS A 143 3.99 5.74 16.96
CA LYS A 143 3.08 6.14 18.04
C LYS A 143 2.02 5.07 18.30
N LEU A 144 1.52 4.43 17.25
CA LEU A 144 0.46 3.42 17.38
C LEU A 144 0.98 2.12 17.98
N ILE A 145 2.25 1.77 17.77
CA ILE A 145 2.81 0.53 18.33
C ILE A 145 3.47 0.75 19.70
N GLY A 146 3.32 1.94 20.27
CA GLY A 146 3.70 2.19 21.66
C GLY A 146 5.17 2.47 21.92
N SER A 147 5.89 2.88 20.92
CA SER A 147 7.31 3.18 21.07
C SER A 147 7.58 4.68 21.12
#